data_dbf8cfd5a9ee22f09e0f27d2d3ed213d
#
_entry.id   dbf8cfd5a9ee22f09e0f27d2d3ed213d
#
_cell.length_a   1.000
_cell.length_b   1.000
_cell.length_c   1.000
_cell.angle_alpha   90.00
_cell.angle_beta   90.00
_cell.angle_gamma   90.00
#
_symmetry.space_group_name_H-M   'P 1'
#
loop_
_entity.id
_entity.type
_entity.pdbx_description
1 polymer ?
#
loop_
_entity_poly.entity_id
_entity_poly.type
_entity_poly.pdbx_seq_one_letter_code
_entity_poly.pdbx_strand_id
1 'polypeptide(L)'
;MAKVGLIAGIGALPVEFMRAAHVLGHEVVVIGVVPDIDPALKAEADAFYDISVAKLGKIFKTLINEGVVEVTRLGKVTKEILFKGLSFPDLKTLGVLKRLKNRKDDTIMLAIVDEIEREGFKVLDQTVYLKPFMPKVGVFSKAQPTEEQWADICFGFELAKQMGGLDIGQTVVVKHKAAMAIEAIEGTDKCILRGGELGRGEAVVVKTEKPNQDVRFDVPAVGIKTLMSMIDSGCKVLAVEAEKTIFVQQQDVLDMANRHGIVICAVDQEFVNSRKDA
;
A
#
# COMPACT_ATOMS: atom_id res chain seq x y z
N MET A 1 -13.35 10.45 22.26
CA MET A 1 -13.15 9.58 21.09
C MET A 1 -13.20 10.47 19.87
N ALA A 2 -12.20 10.38 18.97
CA ALA A 2 -12.24 11.12 17.71
C ALA A 2 -12.98 10.26 16.67
N LYS A 3 -13.81 10.91 15.84
CA LYS A 3 -14.52 10.25 14.75
C LYS A 3 -13.73 10.47 13.45
N VAL A 4 -13.37 9.37 12.77
CA VAL A 4 -12.51 9.37 11.58
C VAL A 4 -13.32 8.95 10.35
N GLY A 5 -13.18 9.68 9.27
CA GLY A 5 -13.75 9.32 7.97
C GLY A 5 -12.80 8.43 7.17
N LEU A 6 -13.27 7.29 6.73
CA LEU A 6 -12.54 6.38 5.85
C LEU A 6 -13.22 6.31 4.48
N ILE A 7 -12.59 6.91 3.46
CA ILE A 7 -13.02 6.75 2.06
C ILE A 7 -12.40 5.46 1.54
N ALA A 8 -13.23 4.40 1.41
CA ALA A 8 -12.80 3.04 1.19
C ALA A 8 -12.97 2.59 -0.27
N GLY A 9 -11.87 2.13 -0.88
CA GLY A 9 -11.83 1.41 -2.14
C GLY A 9 -11.69 -0.10 -1.96
N ILE A 10 -11.29 -0.80 -3.02
CA ILE A 10 -11.11 -2.25 -3.06
C ILE A 10 -9.86 -2.66 -2.28
N GLY A 11 -9.92 -3.78 -1.54
CA GLY A 11 -8.81 -4.43 -0.85
C GLY A 11 -9.01 -4.55 0.64
N ALA A 12 -8.14 -5.32 1.31
CA ALA A 12 -8.24 -5.58 2.75
C ALA A 12 -7.70 -4.43 3.62
N LEU A 13 -6.84 -3.56 3.08
CA LEU A 13 -6.22 -2.47 3.84
C LEU A 13 -7.22 -1.51 4.52
N PRO A 14 -8.35 -1.12 3.89
CA PRO A 14 -9.39 -0.34 4.57
C PRO A 14 -9.96 -1.02 5.80
N VAL A 15 -10.14 -2.35 5.77
CA VAL A 15 -10.64 -3.14 6.91
C VAL A 15 -9.62 -3.13 8.05
N GLU A 16 -8.34 -3.35 7.73
CA GLU A 16 -7.28 -3.34 8.72
C GLU A 16 -7.12 -1.98 9.39
N PHE A 17 -7.21 -0.90 8.62
CA PHE A 17 -7.17 0.46 9.15
C PHE A 17 -8.35 0.71 10.11
N MET A 18 -9.57 0.34 9.71
CA MET A 18 -10.76 0.48 10.56
C MET A 18 -10.61 -0.29 11.87
N ARG A 19 -10.21 -1.57 11.80
CA ARG A 19 -9.98 -2.39 13.00
C ARG A 19 -8.88 -1.83 13.89
N ALA A 20 -7.78 -1.34 13.32
CA ALA A 20 -6.71 -0.70 14.07
C ALA A 20 -7.18 0.60 14.75
N ALA A 21 -7.99 1.41 14.08
CA ALA A 21 -8.61 2.60 14.67
C ALA A 21 -9.54 2.24 15.83
N HIS A 22 -10.37 1.20 15.70
CA HIS A 22 -11.23 0.68 16.78
C HIS A 22 -10.42 0.22 18.01
N VAL A 23 -9.31 -0.51 17.79
CA VAL A 23 -8.41 -0.94 18.89
C VAL A 23 -7.86 0.27 19.66
N LEU A 24 -7.64 1.40 18.98
CA LEU A 24 -7.17 2.64 19.57
C LEU A 24 -8.30 3.53 20.12
N GLY A 25 -9.57 3.07 20.09
CA GLY A 25 -10.73 3.74 20.67
C GLY A 25 -11.33 4.84 19.81
N HIS A 26 -11.12 4.81 18.47
CA HIS A 26 -11.74 5.75 17.53
C HIS A 26 -13.01 5.17 16.91
N GLU A 27 -13.99 6.01 16.63
CA GLU A 27 -15.14 5.67 15.78
C GLU A 27 -14.77 5.89 14.30
N VAL A 28 -15.22 4.98 13.42
CA VAL A 28 -14.91 5.04 11.98
C VAL A 28 -16.17 5.12 11.13
N VAL A 29 -16.33 6.25 10.44
CA VAL A 29 -17.36 6.46 9.42
C VAL A 29 -16.81 6.04 8.07
N VAL A 30 -17.33 4.96 7.50
CA VAL A 30 -16.87 4.41 6.22
C VAL A 30 -17.73 4.90 5.07
N ILE A 31 -17.09 5.47 4.05
CA ILE A 31 -17.71 5.75 2.75
C ILE A 31 -17.16 4.75 1.74
N GLY A 32 -17.95 3.74 1.39
CA GLY A 32 -17.62 2.81 0.30
C GLY A 32 -17.80 3.51 -1.06
N VAL A 33 -16.69 3.68 -1.81
CA VAL A 33 -16.73 4.49 -3.05
C VAL A 33 -16.74 3.66 -4.33
N VAL A 34 -16.71 2.34 -4.20
CA VAL A 34 -16.70 1.36 -5.30
C VAL A 34 -17.66 0.20 -5.00
N PRO A 35 -18.19 -0.49 -6.02
CA PRO A 35 -19.14 -1.59 -5.79
C PRO A 35 -18.57 -2.78 -5.02
N ASP A 36 -17.30 -3.15 -5.29
CA ASP A 36 -16.67 -4.38 -4.82
C ASP A 36 -15.78 -4.12 -3.58
N ILE A 37 -16.32 -3.44 -2.57
CA ILE A 37 -15.62 -3.28 -1.29
C ILE A 37 -15.75 -4.52 -0.42
N ASP A 38 -14.81 -4.68 0.51
CA ASP A 38 -14.85 -5.78 1.48
C ASP A 38 -16.12 -5.69 2.35
N PRO A 39 -16.95 -6.76 2.44
CA PRO A 39 -18.17 -6.76 3.25
C PRO A 39 -17.94 -6.46 4.74
N ALA A 40 -16.76 -6.75 5.27
CA ALA A 40 -16.42 -6.45 6.66
C ALA A 40 -16.51 -4.95 6.96
N LEU A 41 -16.22 -4.07 6.00
CA LEU A 41 -16.37 -2.63 6.17
C LEU A 41 -17.80 -2.23 6.50
N LYS A 42 -18.78 -2.88 5.85
CA LYS A 42 -20.19 -2.62 6.12
C LYS A 42 -20.65 -3.22 7.44
N ALA A 43 -20.08 -4.36 7.82
CA ALA A 43 -20.49 -5.09 9.03
C ALA A 43 -19.90 -4.50 10.32
N GLU A 44 -18.70 -3.93 10.25
CA GLU A 44 -17.92 -3.53 11.43
C GLU A 44 -17.80 -2.01 11.61
N ALA A 45 -18.17 -1.19 10.61
CA ALA A 45 -18.11 0.27 10.73
C ALA A 45 -19.15 0.81 11.72
N ASP A 46 -18.80 1.90 12.42
CA ASP A 46 -19.76 2.61 13.29
C ASP A 46 -20.87 3.28 12.48
N ALA A 47 -20.52 3.76 11.27
CA ALA A 47 -21.48 4.20 10.25
C ALA A 47 -20.94 3.86 8.87
N PHE A 48 -21.81 3.36 7.98
CA PHE A 48 -21.45 2.97 6.63
C PHE A 48 -22.36 3.62 5.59
N TYR A 49 -21.73 4.17 4.52
CA TYR A 49 -22.42 4.80 3.40
C TYR A 49 -21.85 4.30 2.07
N ASP A 50 -22.74 3.83 1.18
CA ASP A 50 -22.39 3.48 -0.19
C ASP A 50 -22.60 4.71 -1.09
N ILE A 51 -21.51 5.37 -1.47
CA ILE A 51 -21.54 6.59 -2.28
C ILE A 51 -20.44 6.52 -3.33
N SER A 52 -20.82 6.42 -4.60
CA SER A 52 -19.86 6.38 -5.71
C SER A 52 -18.81 7.48 -5.63
N VAL A 53 -17.55 7.15 -5.96
CA VAL A 53 -16.43 8.10 -6.07
C VAL A 53 -16.73 9.29 -6.99
N ALA A 54 -17.66 9.15 -7.93
CA ALA A 54 -18.12 10.22 -8.81
C ALA A 54 -19.02 11.27 -8.10
N LYS A 55 -19.29 11.14 -6.81
CA LYS A 55 -20.18 12.00 -6.02
C LYS A 55 -19.45 12.66 -4.85
N LEU A 56 -18.32 13.34 -5.10
CA LEU A 56 -17.50 13.98 -4.06
C LEU A 56 -18.30 14.94 -3.18
N GLY A 57 -19.21 15.73 -3.75
CA GLY A 57 -20.05 16.64 -2.98
C GLY A 57 -20.97 15.91 -1.99
N LYS A 58 -21.52 14.75 -2.39
CA LYS A 58 -22.31 13.91 -1.50
C LYS A 58 -21.44 13.26 -0.41
N ILE A 59 -20.23 12.80 -0.76
CA ILE A 59 -19.25 12.24 0.20
C ILE A 59 -18.96 13.28 1.30
N PHE A 60 -18.53 14.48 0.92
CA PHE A 60 -18.18 15.53 1.87
C PHE A 60 -19.37 15.95 2.74
N LYS A 61 -20.54 16.12 2.14
CA LYS A 61 -21.76 16.43 2.91
C LYS A 61 -22.09 15.35 3.95
N THR A 62 -21.91 14.08 3.60
CA THR A 62 -22.14 12.98 4.54
C THR A 62 -21.13 13.02 5.68
N LEU A 63 -19.84 13.20 5.40
CA LEU A 63 -18.78 13.30 6.42
C LEU A 63 -19.01 14.49 7.36
N ILE A 64 -19.43 15.66 6.83
CA ILE A 64 -19.77 16.83 7.64
C ILE A 64 -20.96 16.53 8.57
N ASN A 65 -22.04 15.90 8.04
CA ASN A 65 -23.22 15.55 8.83
C ASN A 65 -22.91 14.55 9.95
N GLU A 66 -21.92 13.68 9.75
CA GLU A 66 -21.40 12.77 10.75
C GLU A 66 -20.47 13.42 11.78
N GLY A 67 -20.13 14.69 11.61
CA GLY A 67 -19.20 15.40 12.47
C GLY A 67 -17.75 14.97 12.35
N VAL A 68 -17.38 14.39 11.19
CA VAL A 68 -16.01 13.98 10.88
C VAL A 68 -15.15 15.21 10.63
N VAL A 69 -13.94 15.23 11.20
CA VAL A 69 -12.93 16.28 11.01
C VAL A 69 -11.69 15.75 10.32
N GLU A 70 -11.32 14.52 10.63
CA GLU A 70 -10.14 13.83 10.08
C GLU A 70 -10.55 12.74 9.09
N VAL A 71 -9.93 12.72 7.91
CA VAL A 71 -10.29 11.82 6.81
C VAL A 71 -9.05 11.15 6.27
N THR A 72 -9.16 9.86 5.98
CA THR A 72 -8.17 9.15 5.16
C THR A 72 -8.85 8.43 4.01
N ARG A 73 -8.09 8.05 3.02
CA ARG A 73 -8.54 7.22 1.92
C ARG A 73 -7.65 5.99 1.80
N LEU A 74 -8.23 4.81 1.63
CA LEU A 74 -7.52 3.55 1.52
C LEU A 74 -8.20 2.63 0.51
N GLY A 75 -7.43 1.73 -0.05
CA GLY A 75 -7.92 0.78 -1.05
C GLY A 75 -7.87 1.34 -2.47
N LYS A 76 -8.01 0.44 -3.43
CA LYS A 76 -7.82 0.73 -4.85
C LYS A 76 -9.12 1.25 -5.48
N VAL A 77 -9.02 2.33 -6.24
CA VAL A 77 -10.06 2.82 -7.15
C VAL A 77 -9.47 2.80 -8.57
N THR A 78 -10.05 1.99 -9.46
CA THR A 78 -9.50 1.89 -10.82
C THR A 78 -9.90 3.11 -11.66
N LYS A 79 -9.06 3.44 -12.65
CA LYS A 79 -9.36 4.55 -13.60
C LYS A 79 -10.67 4.31 -14.35
N GLU A 80 -11.01 3.04 -14.62
CA GLU A 80 -12.29 2.71 -15.25
C GLU A 80 -13.47 3.13 -14.37
N ILE A 81 -13.42 2.88 -13.07
CA ILE A 81 -14.48 3.30 -12.14
C ILE A 81 -14.54 4.82 -12.07
N LEU A 82 -13.38 5.49 -12.02
CA LEU A 82 -13.33 6.96 -11.94
C LEU A 82 -13.82 7.66 -13.21
N PHE A 83 -13.48 7.14 -14.41
CA PHE A 83 -13.73 7.81 -15.68
C PHE A 83 -14.84 7.18 -16.53
N LYS A 84 -15.21 5.91 -16.29
CA LYS A 84 -16.24 5.17 -17.03
C LYS A 84 -17.33 4.62 -16.11
N GLY A 85 -17.30 4.97 -14.81
CA GLY A 85 -18.22 4.45 -13.79
C GLY A 85 -19.69 4.74 -14.12
N LEU A 86 -20.58 3.91 -13.59
CA LEU A 86 -22.04 3.92 -13.81
C LEU A 86 -22.74 5.19 -13.27
N SER A 87 -22.04 6.06 -12.55
CA SER A 87 -22.61 7.26 -11.93
C SER A 87 -22.14 8.53 -12.64
N PHE A 88 -23.06 9.39 -13.05
CA PHE A 88 -22.70 10.73 -13.54
C PHE A 88 -22.00 11.53 -12.44
N PRO A 89 -20.83 12.15 -12.73
CA PRO A 89 -20.13 13.02 -11.78
C PRO A 89 -21.05 14.15 -11.28
N ASP A 90 -20.96 14.47 -9.99
CA ASP A 90 -21.56 15.70 -9.49
C ASP A 90 -20.71 16.94 -9.84
N LEU A 91 -21.26 18.14 -9.59
CA LEU A 91 -20.59 19.39 -9.94
C LEU A 91 -19.22 19.54 -9.29
N LYS A 92 -19.06 19.02 -8.06
CA LYS A 92 -17.79 19.04 -7.33
C LYS A 92 -16.76 18.13 -7.99
N THR A 93 -17.13 16.91 -8.30
CA THR A 93 -16.27 15.96 -9.03
C THR A 93 -15.86 16.54 -10.39
N LEU A 94 -16.79 17.11 -11.14
CA LEU A 94 -16.47 17.77 -12.41
C LEU A 94 -15.49 18.94 -12.22
N GLY A 95 -15.62 19.71 -11.14
CA GLY A 95 -14.68 20.78 -10.79
C GLY A 95 -13.26 20.26 -10.53
N VAL A 96 -13.10 19.15 -9.81
CA VAL A 96 -11.80 18.51 -9.58
C VAL A 96 -11.21 18.00 -10.89
N LEU A 97 -12.00 17.25 -11.69
CA LEU A 97 -11.54 16.69 -12.97
C LEU A 97 -11.10 17.76 -13.97
N LYS A 98 -11.76 18.92 -14.01
CA LYS A 98 -11.38 20.06 -14.88
C LYS A 98 -10.03 20.70 -14.48
N ARG A 99 -9.63 20.61 -13.22
CA ARG A 99 -8.36 21.16 -12.72
C ARG A 99 -7.17 20.24 -12.91
N LEU A 100 -7.38 18.98 -13.32
CA LEU A 100 -6.30 18.03 -13.55
C LEU A 100 -5.43 18.47 -14.74
N LYS A 101 -4.12 18.64 -14.50
CA LYS A 101 -3.13 18.95 -15.55
C LYS A 101 -2.84 17.75 -16.45
N ASN A 102 -2.94 16.56 -15.92
CA ASN A 102 -2.77 15.28 -16.62
C ASN A 102 -3.55 14.17 -15.87
N ARG A 103 -3.47 12.93 -16.36
CA ARG A 103 -4.17 11.77 -15.77
C ARG A 103 -3.21 10.77 -15.09
N LYS A 104 -2.09 11.26 -14.58
CA LYS A 104 -1.19 10.44 -13.74
C LYS A 104 -1.87 10.19 -12.39
N ASP A 105 -1.58 9.04 -11.79
CA ASP A 105 -2.21 8.65 -10.53
C ASP A 105 -1.92 9.66 -9.41
N ASP A 106 -0.66 10.09 -9.26
CA ASP A 106 -0.29 11.10 -8.26
C ASP A 106 -1.01 12.45 -8.48
N THR A 107 -1.16 12.89 -9.75
CA THR A 107 -1.88 14.15 -10.04
C THR A 107 -3.35 14.07 -9.63
N ILE A 108 -3.99 12.91 -9.86
CA ILE A 108 -5.38 12.68 -9.46
C ILE A 108 -5.46 12.62 -7.94
N MET A 109 -4.54 11.92 -7.28
CA MET A 109 -4.52 11.76 -5.84
C MET A 109 -4.29 13.08 -5.11
N LEU A 110 -3.32 13.88 -5.55
CA LEU A 110 -3.08 15.22 -5.00
C LEU A 110 -4.32 16.13 -5.17
N ALA A 111 -4.97 16.09 -6.33
CA ALA A 111 -6.18 16.90 -6.54
C ALA A 111 -7.35 16.49 -5.62
N ILE A 112 -7.45 15.19 -5.27
CA ILE A 112 -8.44 14.70 -4.32
C ILE A 112 -8.08 15.14 -2.90
N VAL A 113 -6.82 15.01 -2.49
CA VAL A 113 -6.33 15.49 -1.19
C VAL A 113 -6.57 16.98 -1.04
N ASP A 114 -6.16 17.78 -2.03
CA ASP A 114 -6.40 19.24 -2.04
C ASP A 114 -7.89 19.58 -1.90
N GLU A 115 -8.77 18.81 -2.53
CA GLU A 115 -10.22 19.06 -2.43
C GLU A 115 -10.77 18.69 -1.06
N ILE A 116 -10.30 17.60 -0.44
CA ILE A 116 -10.67 17.20 0.92
C ILE A 116 -10.24 18.31 1.90
N GLU A 117 -9.02 18.85 1.77
CA GLU A 117 -8.50 19.93 2.62
C GLU A 117 -9.27 21.25 2.42
N ARG A 118 -9.68 21.58 1.17
CA ARG A 118 -10.53 22.75 0.86
C ARG A 118 -11.91 22.66 1.49
N GLU A 119 -12.44 21.48 1.70
CA GLU A 119 -13.71 21.27 2.41
C GLU A 119 -13.56 21.36 3.93
N GLY A 120 -12.36 21.61 4.43
CA GLY A 120 -12.07 21.82 5.86
C GLY A 120 -11.70 20.54 6.62
N PHE A 121 -11.51 19.41 5.94
CA PHE A 121 -11.05 18.19 6.58
C PHE A 121 -9.52 18.18 6.70
N LYS A 122 -9.02 17.57 7.76
CA LYS A 122 -7.60 17.18 7.87
C LYS A 122 -7.40 15.82 7.24
N VAL A 123 -6.53 15.74 6.23
CA VAL A 123 -6.15 14.46 5.61
C VAL A 123 -5.10 13.77 6.46
N LEU A 124 -5.41 12.55 6.92
CA LEU A 124 -4.51 11.74 7.72
C LEU A 124 -3.52 10.96 6.84
N ASP A 125 -2.34 10.73 7.38
CA ASP A 125 -1.43 9.69 6.94
C ASP A 125 -2.14 8.32 6.94
N GLN A 126 -2.02 7.57 5.87
CA GLN A 126 -2.63 6.24 5.74
C GLN A 126 -2.15 5.25 6.80
N THR A 127 -0.99 5.48 7.40
CA THR A 127 -0.38 4.61 8.40
C THR A 127 -0.67 5.02 9.84
N VAL A 128 -1.37 6.13 10.08
CA VAL A 128 -1.52 6.73 11.41
C VAL A 128 -1.94 5.74 12.50
N TYR A 129 -2.86 4.82 12.20
CA TYR A 129 -3.30 3.77 13.13
C TYR A 129 -2.62 2.42 12.87
N LEU A 130 -1.93 2.27 11.75
CA LEU A 130 -1.24 1.03 11.36
C LEU A 130 0.22 0.98 11.83
N LYS A 131 0.84 2.13 12.16
CA LYS A 131 2.24 2.20 12.63
C LYS A 131 2.61 1.18 13.71
N PRO A 132 1.78 0.95 14.75
CA PRO A 132 2.09 -0.04 15.78
C PRO A 132 2.19 -1.48 15.26
N PHE A 133 1.58 -1.77 14.10
CA PHE A 133 1.52 -3.09 13.48
C PHE A 133 2.46 -3.24 12.29
N MET A 134 3.23 -2.19 11.95
CA MET A 134 4.22 -2.26 10.88
C MET A 134 5.44 -3.07 11.31
N PRO A 135 6.08 -3.83 10.40
CA PRO A 135 7.20 -4.70 10.76
C PRO A 135 8.41 -3.87 11.20
N LYS A 136 8.98 -4.22 12.34
CA LYS A 136 10.30 -3.73 12.77
C LYS A 136 11.40 -4.57 12.11
N VAL A 137 12.65 -4.11 12.19
CA VAL A 137 13.79 -4.89 11.69
C VAL A 137 13.81 -6.30 12.29
N GLY A 138 13.90 -7.32 11.43
CA GLY A 138 13.94 -8.73 11.85
C GLY A 138 13.43 -9.69 10.78
N VAL A 139 13.52 -10.99 11.10
CA VAL A 139 12.97 -12.07 10.27
C VAL A 139 11.68 -12.57 10.92
N PHE A 140 10.62 -12.70 10.13
CA PHE A 140 9.27 -13.05 10.60
C PHE A 140 8.86 -14.48 10.24
N SER A 141 9.45 -15.03 9.19
CA SER A 141 9.24 -16.43 8.76
C SER A 141 10.06 -17.42 9.59
N LYS A 142 9.68 -18.72 9.52
CA LYS A 142 10.47 -19.80 10.13
C LYS A 142 11.82 -19.98 9.43
N ALA A 143 11.84 -19.89 8.09
CA ALA A 143 13.06 -19.91 7.30
C ALA A 143 13.86 -18.62 7.52
N GLN A 144 15.18 -18.74 7.53
CA GLN A 144 16.13 -17.64 7.70
C GLN A 144 16.86 -17.39 6.38
N PRO A 145 17.24 -16.13 6.06
CA PRO A 145 18.07 -15.85 4.90
C PRO A 145 19.47 -16.47 5.06
N THR A 146 20.01 -16.99 3.97
CA THR A 146 21.44 -17.35 3.90
C THR A 146 22.31 -16.10 3.79
N GLU A 147 23.63 -16.21 3.98
CA GLU A 147 24.55 -15.07 3.83
C GLU A 147 24.52 -14.49 2.41
N GLU A 148 24.36 -15.34 1.40
CA GLU A 148 24.20 -14.89 0.01
C GLU A 148 22.90 -14.11 -0.17
N GLN A 149 21.80 -14.57 0.40
CA GLN A 149 20.51 -13.87 0.37
C GLN A 149 20.57 -12.54 1.14
N TRP A 150 21.28 -12.48 2.26
CA TRP A 150 21.52 -11.22 2.96
C TRP A 150 22.29 -10.21 2.10
N ALA A 151 23.30 -10.68 1.36
CA ALA A 151 24.06 -9.83 0.46
C ALA A 151 23.17 -9.31 -0.71
N ASP A 152 22.26 -10.16 -1.22
CA ASP A 152 21.27 -9.79 -2.23
C ASP A 152 20.24 -8.79 -1.67
N ILE A 153 19.78 -8.96 -0.43
CA ILE A 153 18.89 -8.02 0.27
C ILE A 153 19.55 -6.64 0.36
N CYS A 154 20.79 -6.57 0.85
CA CYS A 154 21.50 -5.29 0.99
C CYS A 154 21.68 -4.59 -0.36
N PHE A 155 22.11 -5.32 -1.38
CA PHE A 155 22.23 -4.80 -2.75
C PHE A 155 20.89 -4.30 -3.30
N GLY A 156 19.83 -5.10 -3.13
CA GLY A 156 18.50 -4.77 -3.60
C GLY A 156 17.88 -3.59 -2.88
N PHE A 157 18.14 -3.42 -1.57
CA PHE A 157 17.66 -2.30 -0.79
C PHE A 157 18.20 -0.96 -1.33
N GLU A 158 19.51 -0.87 -1.53
CA GLU A 158 20.16 0.32 -2.09
C GLU A 158 19.61 0.64 -3.49
N LEU A 159 19.49 -0.39 -4.33
CA LEU A 159 18.98 -0.23 -5.69
C LEU A 159 17.52 0.24 -5.68
N ALA A 160 16.66 -0.34 -4.83
CA ALA A 160 15.26 0.05 -4.71
C ALA A 160 15.12 1.51 -4.22
N LYS A 161 15.94 1.94 -3.26
CA LYS A 161 15.96 3.35 -2.79
C LYS A 161 16.37 4.32 -3.91
N GLN A 162 17.41 4.00 -4.70
CA GLN A 162 17.85 4.83 -5.82
C GLN A 162 16.78 4.97 -6.88
N MET A 163 16.12 3.86 -7.24
CA MET A 163 15.03 3.85 -8.23
C MET A 163 13.79 4.58 -7.73
N GLY A 164 13.46 4.41 -6.45
CA GLY A 164 12.39 5.17 -5.79
C GLY A 164 12.66 6.67 -5.85
N GLY A 165 13.93 7.08 -5.69
CA GLY A 165 14.36 8.48 -5.85
C GLY A 165 14.16 9.04 -7.26
N LEU A 166 14.23 8.19 -8.29
CA LEU A 166 13.94 8.53 -9.68
C LEU A 166 12.45 8.40 -10.05
N ASP A 167 11.60 8.02 -9.10
CA ASP A 167 10.16 7.77 -9.29
C ASP A 167 9.85 6.72 -10.38
N ILE A 168 10.74 5.72 -10.54
CA ILE A 168 10.55 4.62 -11.52
C ILE A 168 9.67 3.52 -10.91
N GLY A 169 10.01 3.06 -9.70
CA GLY A 169 9.34 1.99 -8.98
C GLY A 169 9.93 1.84 -7.58
N GLN A 170 9.49 0.81 -6.86
CA GLN A 170 9.88 0.59 -5.47
C GLN A 170 10.21 -0.88 -5.15
N THR A 171 10.15 -1.77 -6.15
CA THR A 171 10.44 -3.19 -6.03
C THR A 171 11.55 -3.59 -6.99
N VAL A 172 12.51 -4.35 -6.50
CA VAL A 172 13.56 -4.97 -7.31
C VAL A 172 13.63 -6.46 -7.03
N VAL A 173 14.00 -7.25 -8.03
CA VAL A 173 14.29 -8.66 -7.89
C VAL A 173 15.77 -8.88 -8.15
N VAL A 174 16.46 -9.51 -7.21
CA VAL A 174 17.92 -9.64 -7.20
C VAL A 174 18.31 -11.11 -7.07
N LYS A 175 19.41 -11.49 -7.71
CA LYS A 175 20.10 -12.76 -7.48
C LYS A 175 21.60 -12.59 -7.74
N HIS A 176 22.44 -13.08 -6.83
CA HIS A 176 23.91 -12.96 -6.90
C HIS A 176 24.37 -11.51 -7.11
N LYS A 177 23.79 -10.56 -6.39
CA LYS A 177 24.05 -9.10 -6.52
C LYS A 177 23.86 -8.56 -7.93
N ALA A 178 22.95 -9.17 -8.70
CA ALA A 178 22.55 -8.70 -10.02
C ALA A 178 21.04 -8.45 -10.06
N ALA A 179 20.60 -7.34 -10.64
CA ALA A 179 19.20 -7.02 -10.81
C ALA A 179 18.60 -7.92 -11.90
N MET A 180 17.68 -8.82 -11.53
CA MET A 180 16.90 -9.63 -12.46
C MET A 180 15.72 -8.85 -13.03
N ALA A 181 15.08 -8.03 -12.20
CA ALA A 181 14.00 -7.15 -12.62
C ALA A 181 13.93 -5.91 -11.73
N ILE A 182 13.47 -4.84 -12.32
CA ILE A 182 13.22 -3.53 -11.69
C ILE A 182 11.78 -3.18 -12.01
N GLU A 183 10.99 -2.85 -10.99
CA GLU A 183 9.59 -2.43 -11.15
C GLU A 183 9.52 -1.09 -11.89
N ALA A 184 8.63 -1.01 -12.86
CA ALA A 184 8.25 0.22 -13.53
C ALA A 184 6.71 0.26 -13.69
N ILE A 185 6.20 0.65 -14.85
CA ILE A 185 4.76 0.80 -15.11
C ILE A 185 3.96 -0.52 -14.98
N GLU A 186 4.62 -1.67 -15.06
CA GLU A 186 3.98 -2.98 -14.94
C GLU A 186 3.49 -3.31 -13.54
N GLY A 187 4.07 -2.70 -12.50
CA GLY A 187 3.75 -2.89 -11.09
C GLY A 187 4.44 -4.11 -10.45
N THR A 188 4.36 -4.18 -9.11
CA THR A 188 5.09 -5.14 -8.27
C THR A 188 4.90 -6.60 -8.70
N ASP A 189 3.68 -7.07 -8.90
CA ASP A 189 3.40 -8.49 -9.16
C ASP A 189 4.05 -8.96 -10.45
N LYS A 190 3.95 -8.18 -11.54
CA LYS A 190 4.57 -8.52 -12.83
C LYS A 190 6.10 -8.41 -12.80
N CYS A 191 6.62 -7.46 -12.04
CA CYS A 191 8.06 -7.34 -11.80
C CYS A 191 8.61 -8.59 -11.12
N ILE A 192 7.93 -9.10 -10.09
CA ILE A 192 8.32 -10.34 -9.38
C ILE A 192 8.29 -11.54 -10.32
N LEU A 193 7.21 -11.71 -11.09
CA LEU A 193 7.10 -12.82 -12.05
C LEU A 193 8.24 -12.80 -13.06
N ARG A 194 8.50 -11.66 -13.68
CA ARG A 194 9.60 -11.48 -14.66
C ARG A 194 10.97 -11.70 -14.03
N GLY A 195 11.19 -11.16 -12.82
CA GLY A 195 12.46 -11.29 -12.11
C GLY A 195 12.75 -12.73 -11.68
N GLY A 196 11.75 -13.45 -11.19
CA GLY A 196 11.88 -14.86 -10.83
C GLY A 196 12.16 -15.75 -12.05
N GLU A 197 11.49 -15.50 -13.18
CA GLU A 197 11.76 -16.21 -14.44
C GLU A 197 13.22 -15.99 -14.90
N LEU A 198 13.68 -14.73 -14.97
CA LEU A 198 15.05 -14.39 -15.37
C LEU A 198 16.10 -14.92 -14.39
N GLY A 199 15.80 -14.92 -13.10
CA GLY A 199 16.64 -15.48 -12.04
C GLY A 199 16.56 -17.00 -11.95
N ARG A 200 15.68 -17.66 -12.72
CA ARG A 200 15.42 -19.11 -12.65
C ARG A 200 15.05 -19.59 -11.25
N GLY A 201 14.20 -18.83 -10.59
CA GLY A 201 13.82 -19.03 -9.19
C GLY A 201 14.92 -18.63 -8.20
N GLU A 202 14.69 -18.91 -6.90
CA GLU A 202 15.62 -18.65 -5.77
C GLU A 202 16.01 -17.16 -5.60
N ALA A 203 15.34 -16.24 -6.29
CA ALA A 203 15.64 -14.82 -6.26
C ALA A 203 15.09 -14.13 -4.99
N VAL A 204 15.68 -13.00 -4.66
CA VAL A 204 15.31 -12.11 -3.56
C VAL A 204 14.49 -10.96 -4.11
N VAL A 205 13.33 -10.72 -3.53
CA VAL A 205 12.47 -9.56 -3.79
C VAL A 205 12.70 -8.53 -2.69
N VAL A 206 13.04 -7.30 -3.07
CA VAL A 206 13.20 -6.18 -2.12
C VAL A 206 12.24 -5.08 -2.48
N LYS A 207 11.46 -4.62 -1.49
CA LYS A 207 10.49 -3.53 -1.64
C LYS A 207 10.70 -2.47 -0.58
N THR A 208 10.89 -1.22 -1.01
CA THR A 208 11.14 -0.09 -0.11
C THR A 208 10.11 1.04 -0.31
N GLU A 209 10.05 1.98 0.62
CA GLU A 209 9.37 3.25 0.40
C GLU A 209 10.18 4.14 -0.55
N LYS A 210 9.50 4.83 -1.46
CA LYS A 210 10.15 5.88 -2.27
C LYS A 210 10.53 7.07 -1.36
N PRO A 211 11.71 7.70 -1.52
CA PRO A 211 12.15 8.77 -0.63
C PRO A 211 11.21 9.98 -0.52
N ASN A 212 10.45 10.27 -1.57
CA ASN A 212 9.53 11.41 -1.65
C ASN A 212 8.05 10.99 -1.71
N GLN A 213 7.73 9.82 -1.18
CA GLN A 213 6.37 9.27 -1.21
C GLN A 213 5.44 10.07 -0.30
N ASP A 214 4.27 10.44 -0.80
CA ASP A 214 3.25 11.12 0.02
C ASP A 214 2.41 10.08 0.77
N VAL A 215 2.71 9.92 2.05
CA VAL A 215 2.07 8.94 2.95
C VAL A 215 0.56 9.13 3.13
N ARG A 216 0.00 10.26 2.67
CA ARG A 216 -1.44 10.51 2.70
C ARG A 216 -2.19 9.65 1.68
N PHE A 217 -1.51 9.12 0.65
CA PHE A 217 -2.16 8.32 -0.39
C PHE A 217 -1.32 7.21 -1.03
N ASP A 218 -0.04 7.14 -0.76
CA ASP A 218 0.84 6.12 -1.33
C ASP A 218 1.77 5.58 -0.24
N VAL A 219 1.48 4.38 0.26
CA VAL A 219 2.30 3.65 1.24
C VAL A 219 2.55 2.25 0.69
N PRO A 220 3.81 1.79 0.68
CA PRO A 220 4.12 0.44 0.23
C PRO A 220 3.34 -0.59 1.05
N ALA A 221 2.75 -1.55 0.35
CA ALA A 221 2.08 -2.67 1.00
C ALA A 221 2.46 -3.99 0.34
N VAL A 222 2.50 -5.04 1.13
CA VAL A 222 2.66 -6.43 0.70
C VAL A 222 1.54 -7.27 1.30
N GLY A 223 1.12 -8.31 0.57
CA GLY A 223 0.03 -9.17 0.98
C GLY A 223 0.05 -10.50 0.24
N ILE A 224 -1.03 -11.27 0.34
CA ILE A 224 -1.17 -12.59 -0.27
C ILE A 224 -0.85 -12.59 -1.78
N LYS A 225 -1.27 -11.58 -2.53
CA LYS A 225 -0.98 -11.49 -3.98
C LYS A 225 0.52 -11.41 -4.26
N THR A 226 1.27 -10.66 -3.46
CA THR A 226 2.74 -10.59 -3.57
C THR A 226 3.35 -11.98 -3.37
N LEU A 227 2.90 -12.70 -2.32
CA LEU A 227 3.35 -14.07 -2.07
C LEU A 227 3.01 -15.03 -3.20
N MET A 228 1.82 -14.93 -3.78
CA MET A 228 1.43 -15.76 -4.93
C MET A 228 2.36 -15.52 -6.12
N SER A 229 2.67 -14.28 -6.47
CA SER A 229 3.63 -13.94 -7.52
C SER A 229 5.03 -14.51 -7.23
N MET A 230 5.46 -14.52 -5.96
CA MET A 230 6.73 -15.13 -5.56
C MET A 230 6.72 -16.66 -5.68
N ILE A 231 5.63 -17.31 -5.27
CA ILE A 231 5.45 -18.77 -5.40
C ILE A 231 5.49 -19.17 -6.88
N ASP A 232 4.71 -18.49 -7.71
CA ASP A 232 4.60 -18.76 -9.15
C ASP A 232 5.93 -18.58 -9.89
N SER A 233 6.75 -17.63 -9.43
CA SER A 233 8.07 -17.32 -10.04
C SER A 233 9.25 -18.01 -9.36
N GLY A 234 9.04 -18.72 -8.25
CA GLY A 234 10.08 -19.39 -7.49
C GLY A 234 10.98 -18.47 -6.66
N CYS A 235 10.62 -17.21 -6.46
CA CYS A 235 11.34 -16.30 -5.55
C CYS A 235 11.24 -16.80 -4.10
N LYS A 236 12.35 -16.69 -3.33
CA LYS A 236 12.46 -17.32 -2.00
C LYS A 236 12.56 -16.34 -0.84
N VAL A 237 12.86 -15.09 -1.09
CA VAL A 237 13.01 -14.06 -0.04
C VAL A 237 12.20 -12.83 -0.40
N LEU A 238 11.41 -12.34 0.55
CA LEU A 238 10.79 -11.03 0.54
C LEU A 238 11.40 -10.19 1.65
N ALA A 239 12.17 -9.17 1.28
CA ALA A 239 12.67 -8.16 2.18
C ALA A 239 11.89 -6.86 1.97
N VAL A 240 11.39 -6.27 3.06
CA VAL A 240 10.67 -4.99 3.03
C VAL A 240 11.39 -3.96 3.88
N GLU A 241 11.14 -2.67 3.62
CA GLU A 241 11.65 -1.61 4.49
C GLU A 241 10.86 -1.59 5.81
N ALA A 242 11.60 -1.71 6.93
CA ALA A 242 11.04 -1.71 8.27
C ALA A 242 10.33 -0.39 8.59
N GLU A 243 9.21 -0.45 9.30
CA GLU A 243 8.38 0.70 9.70
C GLU A 243 7.87 1.59 8.54
N LYS A 244 8.06 1.12 7.28
CA LYS A 244 7.68 1.82 6.05
C LYS A 244 6.73 1.03 5.15
N THR A 245 6.65 -0.28 5.37
CA THR A 245 5.82 -1.19 4.54
C THR A 245 4.71 -1.80 5.38
N ILE A 246 3.48 -1.79 4.86
CA ILE A 246 2.32 -2.41 5.50
C ILE A 246 2.24 -3.89 5.07
N PHE A 247 2.13 -4.79 6.04
CA PHE A 247 1.72 -6.18 5.80
C PHE A 247 0.20 -6.29 5.90
N VAL A 248 -0.43 -6.46 4.76
CA VAL A 248 -1.88 -6.69 4.70
C VAL A 248 -2.16 -8.17 4.98
N GLN A 249 -3.04 -8.46 5.95
CA GLN A 249 -3.33 -9.83 6.40
C GLN A 249 -2.04 -10.56 6.84
N GLN A 250 -1.30 -9.93 7.74
CA GLN A 250 0.06 -10.36 8.13
C GLN A 250 0.12 -11.85 8.50
N GLN A 251 -0.82 -12.36 9.30
CA GLN A 251 -0.79 -13.77 9.73
C GLN A 251 -0.96 -14.73 8.55
N ASP A 252 -1.90 -14.45 7.64
CA ASP A 252 -2.12 -15.29 6.45
C ASP A 252 -0.89 -15.28 5.53
N VAL A 253 -0.24 -14.10 5.40
CA VAL A 253 1.01 -13.95 4.63
C VAL A 253 2.13 -14.80 5.24
N LEU A 254 2.33 -14.75 6.56
CA LEU A 254 3.36 -15.52 7.25
C LEU A 254 3.08 -17.02 7.18
N ASP A 255 1.83 -17.44 7.34
CA ASP A 255 1.44 -18.84 7.24
C ASP A 255 1.65 -19.39 5.82
N MET A 256 1.33 -18.61 4.80
CA MET A 256 1.60 -18.96 3.41
C MET A 256 3.10 -19.03 3.13
N ALA A 257 3.88 -18.05 3.55
CA ALA A 257 5.33 -18.02 3.41
C ALA A 257 5.98 -19.26 4.06
N ASN A 258 5.58 -19.60 5.29
CA ASN A 258 6.10 -20.74 6.00
C ASN A 258 5.78 -22.08 5.31
N ARG A 259 4.59 -22.21 4.71
CA ARG A 259 4.21 -23.41 3.94
C ARG A 259 5.05 -23.61 2.68
N HIS A 260 5.50 -22.51 2.05
CA HIS A 260 6.27 -22.53 0.80
C HIS A 260 7.78 -22.31 1.01
N GLY A 261 8.25 -22.28 2.27
CA GLY A 261 9.66 -22.08 2.58
C GLY A 261 10.19 -20.71 2.12
N ILE A 262 9.32 -19.69 2.07
CA ILE A 262 9.68 -18.31 1.72
C ILE A 262 10.11 -17.60 2.97
N VAL A 263 11.26 -16.92 2.88
CA VAL A 263 11.75 -16.01 3.92
C VAL A 263 11.02 -14.68 3.82
N ILE A 264 10.55 -14.15 4.96
CA ILE A 264 10.05 -12.78 5.08
C ILE A 264 10.85 -12.06 6.14
N CYS A 265 11.45 -10.93 5.77
CA CYS A 265 12.17 -10.08 6.68
C CYS A 265 11.92 -8.60 6.43
N ALA A 266 12.19 -7.77 7.43
CA ALA A 266 12.24 -6.32 7.28
C ALA A 266 13.63 -5.82 7.66
N VAL A 267 14.13 -4.86 6.89
CA VAL A 267 15.44 -4.22 7.06
C VAL A 267 15.28 -2.71 6.93
N ASP A 268 16.20 -1.98 7.53
CA ASP A 268 16.34 -0.54 7.36
C ASP A 268 17.75 -0.16 6.87
N GLN A 269 18.00 1.12 6.70
CA GLN A 269 19.29 1.61 6.22
C GLN A 269 20.42 1.32 7.23
N GLU A 270 20.13 1.37 8.52
CA GLU A 270 21.13 1.10 9.57
C GLU A 270 21.55 -0.37 9.53
N PHE A 271 20.59 -1.29 9.44
CA PHE A 271 20.85 -2.72 9.27
C PHE A 271 21.68 -2.99 8.00
N VAL A 272 21.31 -2.40 6.86
CA VAL A 272 22.03 -2.58 5.60
C VAL A 272 23.47 -2.06 5.70
N ASN A 273 23.69 -0.91 6.32
CA ASN A 273 25.03 -0.36 6.53
C ASN A 273 25.89 -1.27 7.44
N SER A 274 25.33 -1.76 8.54
CA SER A 274 26.06 -2.65 9.47
C SER A 274 26.57 -3.94 8.82
N ARG A 275 25.84 -4.43 7.79
CA ARG A 275 26.26 -5.63 7.05
C ARG A 275 27.24 -5.37 5.89
N LYS A 276 27.46 -4.13 5.52
CA LYS A 276 28.52 -3.76 4.54
C LYS A 276 29.88 -3.69 5.19
N ASP A 277 29.90 -3.36 6.48
CA ASP A 277 31.14 -3.19 7.25
C ASP A 277 31.62 -4.51 7.90
N ALA A 278 30.85 -5.59 7.80
CA ALA A 278 31.15 -6.92 8.30
C ALA A 278 31.71 -7.84 7.20
#